data_d97c833051ca036b242b32bf04132798
#
_entry.id   d97c833051ca036b242b32bf04132798
#
_cell.length_a   1.000
_cell.length_b   1.000
_cell.length_c   1.000
_cell.angle_alpha   90.00
_cell.angle_beta   90.00
_cell.angle_gamma   90.00
#
_symmetry.space_group_name_H-M   'P 1'
#
loop_
_entity.id
_entity.type
_entity.pdbx_description
1 polymer ?
#
loop_
_entity_poly.entity_id
_entity_poly.type
_entity_poly.pdbx_seq_one_letter_code
_entity_poly.pdbx_strand_id
1 'polypeptide(L)'
;MMYSYDKYYERAIGLYRKLHQIPEIGFELEKTVETVKSELEDCGIGYTEKYGKGSIVAEIGNGDKCIALRADMDALPIEEKSGLDFSSAHKGAMHACGHDSHTAILLAVARFLKENESKLGFRARLIFQPSEECAVSGAEMMVKNGVMDRVDHIVAAHCDPSIRSAELGVCEGDYMAACVPMRITFLGLSSHATVPQMGIDAIAMANKAYNELKEAVVREAHGAKYIWSVGRFEGGIAHNVICDRCEMDISFRFYDMDFAARMEKEAQRICQGIAKEYGGDVVIDWHVSTGPVINSGRIANALKSSAQGAGIKTNDITAVMTSEDFGWYLTKADGCLFRYGICNEAFGSTNPLHSCNFKIYEPSMRRRSPRFANIY
;
A
#
# COMPACT_ATOMS: atom_id res chain seq x y z
N MET A 1 -19.96 17.88 -26.15
CA MET A 1 -18.59 18.30 -26.48
C MET A 1 -17.63 17.13 -26.28
N MET A 2 -16.90 16.79 -27.29
CA MET A 2 -15.87 15.74 -27.18
C MET A 2 -14.62 16.42 -26.64
N TYR A 3 -14.22 16.11 -25.41
CA TYR A 3 -12.97 16.63 -24.85
C TYR A 3 -11.81 15.92 -25.54
N SER A 4 -10.87 16.67 -26.10
CA SER A 4 -9.58 16.10 -26.52
C SER A 4 -8.73 15.85 -25.26
N TYR A 5 -8.59 14.58 -24.85
CA TYR A 5 -7.76 14.20 -23.71
C TYR A 5 -6.28 14.06 -24.09
N ASP A 6 -5.93 14.22 -25.36
CA ASP A 6 -4.58 14.00 -25.86
C ASP A 6 -3.54 14.90 -25.16
N LYS A 7 -3.87 16.18 -24.92
CA LYS A 7 -2.97 17.12 -24.21
C LYS A 7 -2.66 16.69 -22.78
N TYR A 8 -3.63 16.08 -22.08
CA TYR A 8 -3.42 15.59 -20.71
C TYR A 8 -2.59 14.29 -20.71
N TYR A 9 -2.82 13.44 -21.70
CA TYR A 9 -2.01 12.25 -21.90
C TYR A 9 -0.55 12.59 -22.17
N GLU A 10 -0.27 13.47 -23.15
CA GLU A 10 1.10 13.91 -23.48
C GLU A 10 1.79 14.51 -22.25
N ARG A 11 1.05 15.29 -21.43
CA ARG A 11 1.58 15.83 -20.19
C ARG A 11 1.88 14.72 -19.17
N ALA A 12 0.98 13.76 -19.00
CA ALA A 12 1.19 12.61 -18.11
C ALA A 12 2.43 11.80 -18.50
N ILE A 13 2.65 11.54 -19.79
CA ILE A 13 3.85 10.83 -20.28
C ILE A 13 5.12 11.63 -19.99
N GLY A 14 5.11 12.94 -20.23
CA GLY A 14 6.27 13.79 -19.91
C GLY A 14 6.62 13.77 -18.41
N LEU A 15 5.60 13.83 -17.55
CA LEU A 15 5.77 13.77 -16.08
C LEU A 15 6.23 12.37 -15.63
N TYR A 16 5.63 11.31 -16.17
CA TYR A 16 6.04 9.93 -15.92
C TYR A 16 7.53 9.73 -16.19
N ARG A 17 7.99 10.10 -17.40
CA ARG A 17 9.42 9.98 -17.76
C ARG A 17 10.33 10.81 -16.86
N LYS A 18 9.89 12.03 -16.48
CA LYS A 18 10.64 12.88 -15.55
C LYS A 18 10.76 12.25 -14.17
N LEU A 19 9.65 11.77 -13.60
CA LEU A 19 9.62 11.14 -12.29
C LEU A 19 10.40 9.83 -12.27
N HIS A 20 10.29 9.02 -13.34
CA HIS A 20 11.03 7.77 -13.48
C HIS A 20 12.54 7.93 -13.39
N GLN A 21 13.08 9.07 -13.87
CA GLN A 21 14.51 9.37 -13.80
C GLN A 21 15.00 9.81 -12.42
N ILE A 22 14.09 10.16 -11.50
CA ILE A 22 14.42 10.71 -10.17
C ILE A 22 13.77 9.89 -9.03
N PRO A 23 13.84 8.54 -9.03
CA PRO A 23 13.22 7.75 -7.99
C PRO A 23 13.81 8.06 -6.63
N GLU A 24 12.94 8.29 -5.64
CA GLU A 24 13.28 8.60 -4.26
C GLU A 24 12.50 7.69 -3.32
N ILE A 25 13.04 7.36 -2.14
CA ILE A 25 12.56 6.26 -1.30
C ILE A 25 11.88 6.80 -0.03
N GLY A 26 10.72 6.25 0.30
CA GLY A 26 10.02 6.50 1.55
C GLY A 26 9.59 7.96 1.72
N PHE A 27 10.15 8.66 2.71
CA PHE A 27 9.85 10.06 3.01
C PHE A 27 10.87 11.06 2.45
N GLU A 28 11.96 10.59 1.85
CA GLU A 28 13.01 11.44 1.29
C GLU A 28 12.73 11.69 -0.20
N LEU A 29 11.75 12.57 -0.49
CA LEU A 29 11.13 12.77 -1.81
C LEU A 29 11.31 14.20 -2.34
N GLU A 30 12.44 14.85 -2.08
CA GLU A 30 12.63 16.27 -2.36
C GLU A 30 12.36 16.64 -3.83
N LYS A 31 12.91 15.88 -4.79
CA LYS A 31 12.75 16.15 -6.23
C LYS A 31 11.36 15.78 -6.75
N THR A 32 10.79 14.70 -6.23
CA THR A 32 9.43 14.26 -6.55
C THR A 32 8.42 15.28 -6.05
N VAL A 33 8.54 15.71 -4.79
CA VAL A 33 7.71 16.76 -4.17
C VAL A 33 7.82 18.07 -4.94
N GLU A 34 9.04 18.52 -5.30
CA GLU A 34 9.25 19.72 -6.10
C GLU A 34 8.59 19.63 -7.48
N THR A 35 8.66 18.45 -8.12
CA THR A 35 7.98 18.22 -9.41
C THR A 35 6.46 18.32 -9.27
N VAL A 36 5.88 17.73 -8.22
CA VAL A 36 4.42 17.80 -7.96
C VAL A 36 3.98 19.24 -7.68
N LYS A 37 4.72 19.96 -6.83
CA LYS A 37 4.46 21.38 -6.51
C LYS A 37 4.48 22.25 -7.75
N SER A 38 5.56 22.16 -8.53
CA SER A 38 5.72 22.93 -9.77
C SER A 38 4.58 22.71 -10.75
N GLU A 39 4.10 21.45 -10.90
CA GLU A 39 2.98 21.14 -11.79
C GLU A 39 1.65 21.68 -11.27
N LEU A 40 1.41 21.66 -9.96
CA LEU A 40 0.22 22.24 -9.35
C LEU A 40 0.23 23.77 -9.48
N GLU A 41 1.37 24.41 -9.27
CA GLU A 41 1.57 25.86 -9.44
C GLU A 41 1.34 26.29 -10.89
N ASP A 42 1.89 25.56 -11.87
CA ASP A 42 1.65 25.78 -13.30
C ASP A 42 0.16 25.69 -13.69
N CYS A 43 -0.62 24.92 -12.92
CA CYS A 43 -2.07 24.82 -13.08
C CYS A 43 -2.85 25.89 -12.28
N GLY A 44 -2.20 26.69 -11.45
CA GLY A 44 -2.87 27.62 -10.52
C GLY A 44 -3.66 26.89 -9.43
N ILE A 45 -3.17 25.75 -8.97
CA ILE A 45 -3.79 24.92 -7.93
C ILE A 45 -3.02 25.11 -6.62
N GLY A 46 -3.69 25.62 -5.58
CA GLY A 46 -3.11 25.70 -4.23
C GLY A 46 -3.00 24.34 -3.58
N TYR A 47 -1.95 24.15 -2.78
CA TYR A 47 -1.69 22.91 -2.08
C TYR A 47 -1.23 23.15 -0.63
N THR A 48 -1.14 22.07 0.16
CA THR A 48 -0.65 22.07 1.54
C THR A 48 0.18 20.82 1.82
N GLU A 49 1.17 20.96 2.71
CA GLU A 49 2.07 19.88 3.17
C GLU A 49 1.81 19.51 4.64
N LYS A 50 0.72 19.99 5.22
CA LYS A 50 0.44 19.87 6.67
C LYS A 50 0.15 18.45 7.16
N TYR A 51 -0.04 17.49 6.26
CA TYR A 51 -0.43 16.13 6.62
C TYR A 51 0.76 15.18 6.87
N GLY A 52 1.98 15.73 6.87
CA GLY A 52 3.20 15.03 7.23
C GLY A 52 4.31 15.18 6.19
N LYS A 53 5.54 14.80 6.57
CA LYS A 53 6.72 14.91 5.72
C LYS A 53 6.50 14.25 4.36
N GLY A 54 6.80 14.96 3.28
CA GLY A 54 6.70 14.47 1.91
C GLY A 54 5.28 14.43 1.34
N SER A 55 4.24 14.72 2.13
CA SER A 55 2.87 14.72 1.65
C SER A 55 2.49 16.02 0.94
N ILE A 56 1.74 15.93 -0.17
CA ILE A 56 1.12 17.09 -0.82
C ILE A 56 -0.37 16.80 -0.98
N VAL A 57 -1.20 17.78 -0.60
CA VAL A 57 -2.65 17.70 -0.77
C VAL A 57 -3.16 18.98 -1.42
N ALA A 58 -3.95 18.83 -2.47
CA ALA A 58 -4.60 19.93 -3.15
C ALA A 58 -6.13 19.74 -3.19
N GLU A 59 -6.88 20.82 -3.28
CA GLU A 59 -8.33 20.77 -3.46
C GLU A 59 -8.76 21.59 -4.67
N ILE A 60 -9.74 21.07 -5.43
CA ILE A 60 -10.32 21.71 -6.62
C ILE A 60 -11.84 21.61 -6.53
N GLY A 61 -12.53 22.71 -6.83
CA GLY A 61 -13.98 22.80 -6.72
C GLY A 61 -14.45 23.17 -5.31
N ASN A 62 -15.75 23.42 -5.17
CA ASN A 62 -16.37 23.97 -3.96
C ASN A 62 -17.68 23.27 -3.56
N GLY A 63 -17.97 22.10 -4.14
CA GLY A 63 -19.18 21.34 -3.81
C GLY A 63 -19.17 20.80 -2.36
N ASP A 64 -20.37 20.51 -1.84
CA ASP A 64 -20.54 19.96 -0.49
C ASP A 64 -19.92 18.56 -0.33
N LYS A 65 -20.01 17.74 -1.40
CA LYS A 65 -19.40 16.41 -1.44
C LYS A 65 -17.92 16.50 -1.79
N CYS A 66 -17.11 15.66 -1.12
CA CYS A 66 -15.68 15.57 -1.36
C CYS A 66 -15.30 14.17 -1.82
N ILE A 67 -14.68 14.09 -3.00
CA ILE A 67 -14.10 12.86 -3.53
C ILE A 67 -12.59 13.00 -3.50
N ALA A 68 -11.91 12.13 -2.76
CA ALA A 68 -10.46 12.08 -2.75
C ALA A 68 -9.93 11.16 -3.87
N LEU A 69 -8.83 11.57 -4.48
CA LEU A 69 -8.05 10.78 -5.44
C LEU A 69 -6.62 10.68 -4.90
N ARG A 70 -6.09 9.45 -4.82
CA ARG A 70 -4.75 9.21 -4.24
C ARG A 70 -3.79 8.66 -5.28
N ALA A 71 -2.58 9.17 -5.24
CA ALA A 71 -1.39 8.55 -5.83
C ALA A 71 -0.27 8.46 -4.79
N ASP A 72 0.42 7.34 -4.76
CA ASP A 72 1.69 7.14 -4.08
C ASP A 72 2.83 7.75 -4.90
N MET A 73 3.97 8.07 -4.24
CA MET A 73 5.07 8.81 -4.89
C MET A 73 6.43 8.15 -4.73
N ASP A 74 6.61 7.26 -3.76
CA ASP A 74 7.91 6.70 -3.43
C ASP A 74 8.34 5.56 -4.37
N ALA A 75 9.64 5.28 -4.38
CA ALA A 75 10.30 4.26 -5.18
C ALA A 75 10.91 3.18 -4.29
N LEU A 76 11.48 2.17 -4.92
CA LEU A 76 12.10 1.01 -4.27
C LEU A 76 13.64 1.05 -4.37
N PRO A 77 14.36 0.46 -3.37
CA PRO A 77 15.81 0.33 -3.40
C PRO A 77 16.26 -0.80 -4.34
N ILE A 78 15.98 -0.64 -5.63
CA ILE A 78 16.26 -1.63 -6.69
C ILE A 78 17.11 -0.98 -7.76
N GLU A 79 18.20 -1.64 -8.19
CA GLU A 79 19.00 -1.21 -9.34
C GLU A 79 18.26 -1.51 -10.64
N GLU A 80 17.92 -0.48 -11.40
CA GLU A 80 17.14 -0.63 -12.63
C GLU A 80 17.90 -1.30 -13.77
N LYS A 81 17.20 -2.19 -14.49
CA LYS A 81 17.68 -2.90 -15.69
C LYS A 81 16.60 -2.96 -16.78
N SER A 82 15.67 -2.03 -16.80
CA SER A 82 14.53 -2.00 -17.73
C SER A 82 14.93 -1.78 -19.20
N GLY A 83 16.09 -1.13 -19.43
CA GLY A 83 16.55 -0.74 -20.76
C GLY A 83 15.77 0.43 -21.37
N LEU A 84 15.07 1.23 -20.56
CA LEU A 84 14.39 2.44 -21.01
C LEU A 84 15.41 3.57 -21.27
N ASP A 85 15.18 4.39 -22.29
CA ASP A 85 16.01 5.57 -22.59
C ASP A 85 15.97 6.63 -21.48
N PHE A 86 14.94 6.58 -20.64
CA PHE A 86 14.72 7.45 -19.47
C PHE A 86 14.82 6.68 -18.15
N SER A 87 15.66 5.66 -18.09
CA SER A 87 15.93 4.90 -16.86
C SER A 87 16.37 5.80 -15.72
N SER A 88 16.26 5.28 -14.49
CA SER A 88 16.68 5.96 -13.25
C SER A 88 18.08 6.59 -13.36
N ALA A 89 18.19 7.84 -12.99
CA ALA A 89 19.47 8.53 -12.78
C ALA A 89 20.03 8.35 -11.36
N HIS A 90 19.26 7.72 -10.45
CA HIS A 90 19.62 7.42 -9.07
C HIS A 90 20.05 5.97 -8.94
N LYS A 91 21.35 5.73 -8.79
CA LYS A 91 21.89 4.38 -8.60
C LYS A 91 21.26 3.70 -7.40
N GLY A 92 20.77 2.45 -7.60
CA GLY A 92 20.18 1.65 -6.53
C GLY A 92 18.74 2.04 -6.17
N ALA A 93 18.09 2.91 -6.94
CA ALA A 93 16.68 3.23 -6.77
C ALA A 93 15.92 3.15 -8.09
N MET A 94 14.68 2.69 -8.07
CA MET A 94 13.83 2.49 -9.24
C MET A 94 12.35 2.58 -8.89
N HIS A 95 11.54 3.20 -9.74
CA HIS A 95 10.08 3.07 -9.68
C HIS A 95 9.63 1.71 -10.22
N ALA A 96 9.89 0.64 -9.45
CA ALA A 96 9.56 -0.72 -9.85
C ALA A 96 8.12 -1.15 -9.47
N CYS A 97 7.33 -0.22 -8.88
CA CYS A 97 5.91 -0.39 -8.59
C CYS A 97 5.00 0.56 -9.38
N GLY A 98 5.59 1.47 -10.16
CA GLY A 98 4.86 2.36 -11.07
C GLY A 98 4.26 3.61 -10.44
N HIS A 99 4.69 4.00 -9.22
CA HIS A 99 4.19 5.17 -8.50
C HIS A 99 4.47 6.50 -9.24
N ASP A 100 5.51 6.56 -10.04
CA ASP A 100 5.77 7.63 -11.01
C ASP A 100 4.60 7.83 -12.00
N SER A 101 4.04 6.73 -12.51
CA SER A 101 2.88 6.78 -13.40
C SER A 101 1.59 7.14 -12.66
N HIS A 102 1.41 6.67 -11.41
CA HIS A 102 0.27 7.04 -10.58
C HIS A 102 0.25 8.55 -10.31
N THR A 103 1.40 9.08 -9.88
CA THR A 103 1.61 10.52 -9.65
C THR A 103 1.40 11.34 -10.93
N ALA A 104 1.96 10.91 -12.06
CA ALA A 104 1.80 11.59 -13.34
C ALA A 104 0.35 11.61 -13.83
N ILE A 105 -0.39 10.50 -13.67
CA ILE A 105 -1.80 10.42 -13.99
C ILE A 105 -2.61 11.36 -13.10
N LEU A 106 -2.36 11.38 -11.80
CA LEU A 106 -3.09 12.24 -10.87
C LEU A 106 -2.84 13.73 -11.16
N LEU A 107 -1.62 14.12 -11.52
CA LEU A 107 -1.30 15.49 -11.96
C LEU A 107 -2.04 15.87 -13.25
N ALA A 108 -2.13 14.95 -14.22
CA ALA A 108 -2.90 15.19 -15.44
C ALA A 108 -4.41 15.32 -15.15
N VAL A 109 -4.93 14.52 -14.19
CA VAL A 109 -6.31 14.64 -13.68
C VAL A 109 -6.50 15.99 -12.95
N ALA A 110 -5.53 16.43 -12.16
CA ALA A 110 -5.57 17.75 -11.50
C ALA A 110 -5.76 18.90 -12.52
N ARG A 111 -4.95 18.89 -13.58
CA ARG A 111 -5.07 19.88 -14.66
C ARG A 111 -6.45 19.83 -15.34
N PHE A 112 -6.94 18.62 -15.64
CA PHE A 112 -8.28 18.43 -16.21
C PHE A 112 -9.38 18.99 -15.31
N LEU A 113 -9.33 18.66 -14.02
CA LEU A 113 -10.31 19.13 -13.04
C LEU A 113 -10.26 20.66 -12.90
N LYS A 114 -9.06 21.24 -12.83
CA LYS A 114 -8.89 22.70 -12.75
C LYS A 114 -9.46 23.44 -13.95
N GLU A 115 -9.18 22.97 -15.17
CA GLU A 115 -9.71 23.59 -16.39
C GLU A 115 -11.24 23.46 -16.50
N ASN A 116 -11.86 22.53 -15.77
CA ASN A 116 -13.31 22.32 -15.73
C ASN A 116 -13.92 22.65 -14.36
N GLU A 117 -13.22 23.33 -13.50
CA GLU A 117 -13.61 23.59 -12.10
C GLU A 117 -15.02 24.16 -11.95
N SER A 118 -15.41 25.08 -12.81
CA SER A 118 -16.75 25.68 -12.78
C SER A 118 -17.91 24.74 -13.12
N LYS A 119 -17.59 23.53 -13.61
CA LYS A 119 -18.59 22.50 -13.96
C LYS A 119 -18.60 21.35 -12.93
N LEU A 120 -17.72 21.39 -11.93
CA LEU A 120 -17.68 20.37 -10.89
C LEU A 120 -18.82 20.60 -9.89
N GLY A 121 -19.65 19.60 -9.69
CA GLY A 121 -20.66 19.58 -8.64
C GLY A 121 -20.12 19.08 -7.29
N PHE A 122 -18.83 18.82 -7.17
CA PHE A 122 -18.16 18.27 -6.01
C PHE A 122 -16.79 18.93 -5.79
N ARG A 123 -16.21 18.72 -4.61
CA ARG A 123 -14.84 19.06 -4.29
C ARG A 123 -13.96 17.84 -4.50
N ALA A 124 -12.91 17.96 -5.31
CA ALA A 124 -11.89 16.94 -5.48
C ALA A 124 -10.72 17.22 -4.53
N ARG A 125 -10.35 16.26 -3.68
CA ARG A 125 -9.11 16.28 -2.87
C ARG A 125 -8.10 15.37 -3.53
N LEU A 126 -6.97 15.94 -3.94
CA LEU A 126 -5.87 15.22 -4.58
C LEU A 126 -4.81 14.94 -3.50
N ILE A 127 -4.51 13.67 -3.29
CA ILE A 127 -3.59 13.20 -2.25
C ILE A 127 -2.36 12.58 -2.94
N PHE A 128 -1.22 13.24 -2.80
CA PHE A 128 0.07 12.71 -3.22
C PHE A 128 0.79 12.22 -1.97
N GLN A 129 0.89 10.90 -1.86
CA GLN A 129 1.30 10.20 -0.65
C GLN A 129 2.75 9.74 -0.74
N PRO A 130 3.59 10.00 0.29
CA PRO A 130 4.92 9.40 0.44
C PRO A 130 4.82 8.00 1.06
N SER A 131 5.91 7.23 0.99
CA SER A 131 6.20 6.06 1.84
C SER A 131 5.08 5.00 1.86
N GLU A 132 4.69 4.50 0.69
CA GLU A 132 3.81 3.33 0.57
C GLU A 132 4.61 2.04 0.77
N GLU A 133 5.83 1.98 0.22
CA GLU A 133 6.69 0.78 0.17
C GLU A 133 7.53 0.54 1.44
N CYS A 134 7.46 1.43 2.41
CA CYS A 134 8.29 1.36 3.62
C CYS A 134 7.51 0.84 4.83
N ALA A 135 8.26 0.37 5.85
CA ALA A 135 7.67 -0.12 7.10
C ALA A 135 6.86 0.94 7.85
N VAL A 136 7.20 2.23 7.68
CA VAL A 136 6.43 3.36 8.23
C VAL A 136 5.51 3.89 7.13
N SER A 137 4.22 3.64 7.27
CA SER A 137 3.21 4.00 6.27
C SER A 137 2.96 5.50 6.19
N GLY A 138 3.07 6.04 4.98
CA GLY A 138 2.67 7.41 4.66
C GLY A 138 1.16 7.62 4.77
N ALA A 139 0.35 6.62 4.37
CA ALA A 139 -1.10 6.68 4.49
C ALA A 139 -1.55 6.76 5.94
N GLU A 140 -1.00 5.92 6.84
CA GLU A 140 -1.31 5.96 8.26
C GLU A 140 -1.00 7.34 8.86
N MET A 141 0.18 7.88 8.55
CA MET A 141 0.59 9.22 9.00
C MET A 141 -0.41 10.29 8.52
N MET A 142 -0.75 10.29 7.23
CA MET A 142 -1.65 11.29 6.65
C MET A 142 -3.06 11.18 7.22
N VAL A 143 -3.57 9.96 7.44
CA VAL A 143 -4.89 9.70 8.04
C VAL A 143 -4.91 10.17 9.49
N LYS A 144 -3.88 9.89 10.28
CA LYS A 144 -3.74 10.40 11.67
C LYS A 144 -3.72 11.92 11.73
N ASN A 145 -3.16 12.57 10.71
CA ASN A 145 -3.11 14.03 10.59
C ASN A 145 -4.37 14.66 9.97
N GLY A 146 -5.46 13.86 9.76
CA GLY A 146 -6.77 14.35 9.36
C GLY A 146 -6.94 14.57 7.85
N VAL A 147 -6.13 13.94 6.98
CA VAL A 147 -6.27 14.10 5.52
C VAL A 147 -7.63 13.64 4.99
N MET A 148 -8.32 12.78 5.72
CA MET A 148 -9.66 12.27 5.36
C MET A 148 -10.81 13.05 5.97
N ASP A 149 -10.55 14.13 6.71
CA ASP A 149 -11.60 14.95 7.29
C ASP A 149 -12.51 15.54 6.19
N ARG A 150 -13.82 15.28 6.29
CA ARG A 150 -14.85 15.72 5.33
C ARG A 150 -14.65 15.15 3.91
N VAL A 151 -14.06 13.97 3.78
CA VAL A 151 -14.01 13.17 2.55
C VAL A 151 -15.18 12.18 2.57
N ASP A 152 -16.02 12.18 1.54
CA ASP A 152 -17.13 11.24 1.39
C ASP A 152 -16.68 9.93 0.76
N HIS A 153 -15.79 10.01 -0.23
CA HIS A 153 -15.30 8.85 -0.98
C HIS A 153 -13.85 9.02 -1.38
N ILE A 154 -13.14 7.90 -1.50
CA ILE A 154 -11.77 7.90 -2.01
C ILE A 154 -11.56 6.85 -3.09
N VAL A 155 -10.78 7.19 -4.11
CA VAL A 155 -10.42 6.28 -5.20
C VAL A 155 -8.92 6.36 -5.47
N ALA A 156 -8.29 5.21 -5.70
CA ALA A 156 -6.92 5.12 -6.18
C ALA A 156 -6.82 4.11 -7.33
N ALA A 157 -5.87 4.36 -8.22
CA ALA A 157 -5.53 3.46 -9.32
C ALA A 157 -4.11 2.95 -9.15
N HIS A 158 -3.90 1.66 -9.36
CA HIS A 158 -2.55 1.07 -9.35
C HIS A 158 -2.31 0.32 -10.67
N CYS A 159 -1.12 0.40 -11.23
CA CYS A 159 -0.75 -0.34 -12.44
C CYS A 159 -0.69 -1.85 -12.18
N ASP A 160 -0.97 -2.65 -13.21
CA ASP A 160 -0.91 -4.10 -13.10
C ASP A 160 -0.38 -4.75 -14.40
N PRO A 161 0.81 -5.40 -14.35
CA PRO A 161 1.39 -6.07 -15.50
C PRO A 161 0.70 -7.37 -15.89
N SER A 162 -0.25 -7.89 -15.13
CA SER A 162 -1.05 -9.06 -15.47
C SER A 162 -2.30 -8.73 -16.27
N ILE A 163 -2.73 -7.46 -16.26
CA ILE A 163 -3.90 -6.98 -16.98
C ILE A 163 -3.47 -6.34 -18.30
N ARG A 164 -4.19 -6.65 -19.38
CA ARG A 164 -3.89 -6.07 -20.71
C ARG A 164 -3.96 -4.55 -20.66
N SER A 165 -3.04 -3.92 -21.39
CA SER A 165 -3.04 -2.46 -21.59
C SER A 165 -4.42 -1.97 -22.04
N ALA A 166 -4.85 -0.84 -21.47
CA ALA A 166 -6.15 -0.21 -21.68
C ALA A 166 -7.38 -0.99 -21.15
N GLU A 167 -7.19 -2.02 -20.34
CA GLU A 167 -8.25 -2.67 -19.55
C GLU A 167 -8.11 -2.30 -18.07
N LEU A 168 -9.20 -2.41 -17.30
CA LEU A 168 -9.18 -2.22 -15.84
C LEU A 168 -9.46 -3.53 -15.12
N GLY A 169 -8.91 -3.66 -13.92
CA GLY A 169 -9.24 -4.71 -12.95
C GLY A 169 -9.94 -4.11 -11.75
N VAL A 170 -11.09 -4.65 -11.36
CA VAL A 170 -11.87 -4.18 -10.21
C VAL A 170 -12.26 -5.37 -9.35
N CYS A 171 -11.90 -5.32 -8.06
CA CYS A 171 -12.37 -6.26 -7.05
C CYS A 171 -13.43 -5.56 -6.20
N GLU A 172 -14.50 -6.26 -5.86
CA GLU A 172 -15.53 -5.83 -4.92
C GLU A 172 -15.33 -6.53 -3.58
N GLY A 173 -15.47 -5.81 -2.47
CA GLY A 173 -15.26 -6.35 -1.13
C GLY A 173 -13.78 -6.52 -0.79
N ASP A 174 -13.45 -7.62 -0.13
CA ASP A 174 -12.07 -7.95 0.28
C ASP A 174 -11.16 -7.97 -0.95
N TYR A 175 -10.14 -7.10 -0.96
CA TYR A 175 -9.22 -7.01 -2.08
C TYR A 175 -7.77 -7.27 -1.67
N MET A 176 -7.18 -6.47 -0.76
CA MET A 176 -5.82 -6.69 -0.28
C MET A 176 -5.79 -6.78 1.25
N ALA A 177 -4.96 -7.67 1.77
CA ALA A 177 -4.93 -7.96 3.20
C ALA A 177 -4.23 -6.88 4.01
N ALA A 178 -4.68 -6.69 5.25
CA ALA A 178 -3.88 -6.05 6.29
C ALA A 178 -2.65 -6.89 6.62
N CYS A 179 -1.63 -6.27 7.17
CA CYS A 179 -0.40 -6.94 7.59
C CYS A 179 0.02 -6.51 9.00
N VAL A 180 0.34 -7.52 9.82
CA VAL A 180 1.05 -7.36 11.09
C VAL A 180 2.38 -8.11 10.99
N PRO A 181 3.50 -7.42 10.80
CA PRO A 181 4.84 -7.98 11.02
C PRO A 181 5.08 -8.05 12.53
N MET A 182 4.76 -9.18 13.16
CA MET A 182 4.87 -9.35 14.60
C MET A 182 6.22 -9.96 14.97
N ARG A 183 6.88 -9.39 15.98
CA ARG A 183 8.06 -9.99 16.60
C ARG A 183 7.77 -10.37 18.05
N ILE A 184 8.12 -11.59 18.43
CA ILE A 184 8.06 -12.08 19.81
C ILE A 184 9.47 -12.47 20.27
N THR A 185 9.92 -11.86 21.35
CA THR A 185 11.22 -12.13 21.97
C THR A 185 11.02 -12.68 23.36
N PHE A 186 11.37 -13.95 23.58
CA PHE A 186 11.44 -14.53 24.92
C PHE A 186 12.82 -14.30 25.54
N LEU A 187 12.81 -13.90 26.80
CA LEU A 187 13.99 -13.60 27.61
C LEU A 187 14.03 -14.57 28.79
N GLY A 188 15.11 -15.33 28.85
CA GLY A 188 15.38 -16.32 29.88
C GLY A 188 16.65 -16.01 30.67
N LEU A 189 17.33 -17.09 31.12
CA LEU A 189 18.57 -17.01 31.85
C LEU A 189 19.51 -18.13 31.38
N SER A 190 20.70 -17.78 30.93
CA SER A 190 21.70 -18.79 30.50
C SER A 190 22.28 -19.55 31.68
N SER A 191 22.53 -20.83 31.44
CA SER A 191 23.24 -21.72 32.37
C SER A 191 23.98 -22.81 31.60
N HIS A 192 24.86 -23.55 32.28
CA HIS A 192 25.47 -24.70 31.67
C HIS A 192 24.43 -25.83 31.49
N ALA A 193 24.40 -26.50 30.35
CA ALA A 193 23.40 -27.51 30.02
C ALA A 193 23.35 -28.72 30.99
N THR A 194 24.40 -28.95 31.78
CA THR A 194 24.43 -29.99 32.81
C THR A 194 23.70 -29.61 34.11
N VAL A 195 23.34 -28.33 34.26
CA VAL A 195 22.56 -27.80 35.40
C VAL A 195 21.41 -26.92 34.90
N PRO A 196 20.50 -27.47 34.07
CA PRO A 196 19.48 -26.70 33.39
C PRO A 196 18.50 -25.99 34.35
N GLN A 197 18.34 -26.52 35.57
CA GLN A 197 17.53 -25.94 36.62
C GLN A 197 18.05 -24.57 37.16
N MET A 198 19.27 -24.19 36.79
CA MET A 198 19.86 -22.89 37.11
C MET A 198 19.61 -21.85 36.01
N GLY A 199 19.04 -22.25 34.90
CA GLY A 199 18.68 -21.39 33.76
C GLY A 199 17.20 -21.30 33.55
N ILE A 200 16.81 -20.44 32.57
CA ILE A 200 15.46 -20.31 32.06
C ILE A 200 15.57 -20.41 30.54
N ASP A 201 14.99 -21.45 29.97
CA ASP A 201 15.16 -21.79 28.56
C ASP A 201 14.22 -21.00 27.66
N ALA A 202 14.77 -20.00 26.97
CA ALA A 202 14.02 -19.17 26.04
C ALA A 202 13.56 -19.94 24.77
N ILE A 203 14.30 -20.97 24.33
CA ILE A 203 13.90 -21.83 23.21
C ILE A 203 12.67 -22.65 23.61
N ALA A 204 12.66 -23.21 24.81
CA ALA A 204 11.50 -23.98 25.30
C ALA A 204 10.23 -23.10 25.38
N MET A 205 10.36 -21.87 25.90
CA MET A 205 9.26 -20.90 25.92
C MET A 205 8.76 -20.56 24.52
N ALA A 206 9.66 -20.22 23.60
CA ALA A 206 9.31 -19.84 22.23
C ALA A 206 8.67 -21.01 21.47
N ASN A 207 9.18 -22.23 21.62
CA ASN A 207 8.58 -23.41 21.00
C ASN A 207 7.16 -23.69 21.51
N LYS A 208 6.93 -23.56 22.83
CA LYS A 208 5.59 -23.69 23.42
C LYS A 208 4.65 -22.61 22.87
N ALA A 209 5.10 -21.36 22.83
CA ALA A 209 4.34 -20.25 22.30
C ALA A 209 4.00 -20.43 20.81
N TYR A 210 4.93 -20.89 19.98
CA TYR A 210 4.67 -21.19 18.57
C TYR A 210 3.50 -22.16 18.41
N ASN A 211 3.46 -23.26 19.17
CA ASN A 211 2.40 -24.23 19.07
C ASN A 211 1.05 -23.68 19.56
N GLU A 212 1.02 -23.00 20.71
CA GLU A 212 -0.22 -22.44 21.25
C GLU A 212 -0.78 -21.29 20.38
N LEU A 213 0.09 -20.44 19.83
CA LEU A 213 -0.32 -19.38 18.90
C LEU A 213 -0.88 -19.94 17.59
N LYS A 214 -0.29 -21.03 17.07
CA LYS A 214 -0.79 -21.71 15.87
C LYS A 214 -2.18 -22.30 16.09
N GLU A 215 -2.48 -22.80 17.27
CA GLU A 215 -3.82 -23.26 17.63
C GLU A 215 -4.79 -22.09 17.85
N ALA A 216 -4.29 -21.03 18.49
CA ALA A 216 -5.08 -19.83 18.76
C ALA A 216 -5.55 -19.15 17.46
N VAL A 217 -4.68 -19.00 16.47
CA VAL A 217 -5.07 -18.36 15.19
C VAL A 217 -6.18 -19.14 14.48
N VAL A 218 -6.15 -20.47 14.51
CA VAL A 218 -7.22 -21.31 13.94
C VAL A 218 -8.54 -21.11 14.71
N ARG A 219 -8.48 -21.06 16.03
CA ARG A 219 -9.65 -20.87 16.90
C ARG A 219 -10.28 -19.49 16.69
N GLU A 220 -9.45 -18.43 16.71
CA GLU A 220 -9.92 -17.05 16.63
C GLU A 220 -10.34 -16.60 15.22
N ALA A 221 -9.92 -17.34 14.19
CA ALA A 221 -10.27 -17.03 12.80
C ALA A 221 -11.78 -17.12 12.53
N HIS A 222 -12.52 -17.98 13.22
CA HIS A 222 -13.98 -18.18 13.02
C HIS A 222 -14.35 -18.35 11.53
N GLY A 223 -13.46 -18.96 10.74
CA GLY A 223 -13.63 -19.14 9.29
C GLY A 223 -13.14 -17.98 8.41
N ALA A 224 -12.59 -16.91 8.99
CA ALA A 224 -11.97 -15.83 8.23
C ALA A 224 -10.75 -16.33 7.44
N LYS A 225 -10.47 -15.68 6.31
CA LYS A 225 -9.25 -15.94 5.53
C LYS A 225 -8.07 -15.24 6.18
N TYR A 226 -6.96 -15.95 6.34
CA TYR A 226 -5.72 -15.39 6.89
C TYR A 226 -4.48 -16.12 6.35
N ILE A 227 -3.32 -15.47 6.53
CA ILE A 227 -2.00 -16.10 6.50
C ILE A 227 -1.35 -15.88 7.86
N TRP A 228 -0.80 -16.94 8.41
CA TRP A 228 0.05 -16.94 9.59
C TRP A 228 1.29 -17.75 9.27
N SER A 229 2.45 -17.10 9.21
CA SER A 229 3.72 -17.79 8.94
C SER A 229 4.84 -17.20 9.76
N VAL A 230 5.67 -18.09 10.34
CA VAL A 230 6.91 -17.71 11.01
C VAL A 230 8.03 -17.77 9.98
N GLY A 231 8.58 -16.59 9.64
CA GLY A 231 9.66 -16.45 8.67
C GLY A 231 11.06 -16.57 9.28
N ARG A 232 11.18 -16.27 10.59
CA ARG A 232 12.45 -16.39 11.34
C ARG A 232 12.14 -16.93 12.72
N PHE A 233 12.95 -17.89 13.17
CA PHE A 233 12.92 -18.46 14.50
C PHE A 233 14.36 -18.72 14.94
N GLU A 234 14.90 -17.92 15.86
CA GLU A 234 16.31 -17.88 16.16
C GLU A 234 16.56 -17.83 17.66
N GLY A 235 17.45 -18.70 18.16
CA GLY A 235 17.85 -18.74 19.56
C GLY A 235 19.01 -19.69 19.79
N GLY A 236 19.77 -19.41 20.86
CA GLY A 236 20.92 -20.23 21.30
C GLY A 236 22.22 -19.92 20.58
N ILE A 237 23.34 -20.17 21.28
CA ILE A 237 24.71 -19.90 20.81
C ILE A 237 25.58 -21.12 20.78
N ALA A 238 25.30 -22.14 21.62
CA ALA A 238 26.09 -23.37 21.72
C ALA A 238 25.25 -24.51 22.33
N HIS A 239 25.59 -25.77 21.99
CA HIS A 239 24.86 -26.95 22.44
C HIS A 239 24.90 -27.20 23.95
N ASN A 240 25.85 -26.61 24.65
CA ASN A 240 26.08 -26.80 26.09
C ASN A 240 25.70 -25.57 26.93
N VAL A 241 24.91 -24.62 26.36
CA VAL A 241 24.44 -23.43 27.04
C VAL A 241 22.90 -23.35 26.89
N ILE A 242 22.20 -23.24 28.03
CA ILE A 242 20.77 -22.93 28.02
C ILE A 242 20.57 -21.55 27.41
N CYS A 243 19.65 -21.45 26.47
CA CYS A 243 19.39 -20.23 25.70
C CYS A 243 18.64 -19.20 26.55
N ASP A 244 19.14 -17.97 26.63
CA ASP A 244 18.55 -16.87 27.36
C ASP A 244 17.78 -15.87 26.47
N ARG A 245 17.80 -16.05 25.14
CA ARG A 245 17.06 -15.19 24.21
C ARG A 245 16.64 -15.99 22.97
N CYS A 246 15.34 -15.97 22.68
CA CYS A 246 14.81 -16.60 21.47
C CYS A 246 13.77 -15.67 20.81
N GLU A 247 13.87 -15.49 19.50
CA GLU A 247 13.04 -14.59 18.70
C GLU A 247 12.25 -15.35 17.63
N MET A 248 11.00 -14.90 17.40
CA MET A 248 10.16 -15.30 16.28
C MET A 248 9.69 -14.07 15.53
N ASP A 249 9.90 -14.02 14.21
CA ASP A 249 9.31 -13.05 13.32
C ASP A 249 8.18 -13.70 12.53
N ILE A 250 6.98 -13.14 12.65
CA ILE A 250 5.73 -13.71 12.16
C ILE A 250 5.10 -12.74 11.17
N SER A 251 4.71 -13.21 9.99
CA SER A 251 3.84 -12.50 9.06
C SER A 251 2.40 -12.94 9.30
N PHE A 252 1.58 -12.03 9.81
CA PHE A 252 0.16 -12.24 9.99
C PHE A 252 -0.63 -11.32 9.04
N ARG A 253 -1.48 -11.92 8.17
CA ARG A 253 -2.26 -11.22 7.16
C ARG A 253 -3.72 -11.62 7.24
N PHE A 254 -4.63 -10.65 7.10
CA PHE A 254 -6.06 -10.85 7.31
C PHE A 254 -6.87 -9.73 6.64
N TYR A 255 -8.20 -9.89 6.56
CA TYR A 255 -9.12 -8.83 6.13
C TYR A 255 -9.95 -8.27 7.30
N ASP A 256 -10.13 -9.04 8.37
CA ASP A 256 -10.96 -8.70 9.52
C ASP A 256 -10.12 -8.10 10.66
N MET A 257 -10.32 -6.81 10.93
CA MET A 257 -9.62 -6.10 12.00
C MET A 257 -10.04 -6.58 13.41
N ASP A 258 -11.27 -7.05 13.58
CA ASP A 258 -11.72 -7.62 14.85
C ASP A 258 -11.01 -8.94 15.15
N PHE A 259 -10.77 -9.74 14.10
CA PHE A 259 -9.93 -10.94 14.24
C PHE A 259 -8.50 -10.58 14.66
N ALA A 260 -7.91 -9.56 14.09
CA ALA A 260 -6.58 -9.09 14.51
C ALA A 260 -6.56 -8.65 15.98
N ALA A 261 -7.56 -7.90 16.41
CA ALA A 261 -7.67 -7.44 17.80
C ALA A 261 -7.86 -8.62 18.79
N ARG A 262 -8.57 -9.68 18.39
CA ARG A 262 -8.67 -10.93 19.20
C ARG A 262 -7.32 -11.62 19.28
N MET A 263 -6.62 -11.75 18.14
CA MET A 263 -5.29 -12.39 18.09
C MET A 263 -4.22 -11.63 18.86
N GLU A 264 -4.26 -10.30 18.87
CA GLU A 264 -3.35 -9.51 19.69
C GLU A 264 -3.49 -9.84 21.18
N LYS A 265 -4.75 -9.86 21.69
CA LYS A 265 -5.03 -10.24 23.08
C LYS A 265 -4.62 -11.67 23.40
N GLU A 266 -4.88 -12.60 22.50
CA GLU A 266 -4.49 -14.00 22.67
C GLU A 266 -2.95 -14.16 22.65
N ALA A 267 -2.26 -13.48 21.75
CA ALA A 267 -0.79 -13.51 21.71
C ALA A 267 -0.19 -12.98 23.02
N GLN A 268 -0.70 -11.86 23.52
CA GLN A 268 -0.29 -11.33 24.81
C GLN A 268 -0.56 -12.31 25.95
N ARG A 269 -1.76 -12.87 26.04
CA ARG A 269 -2.16 -13.81 27.09
C ARG A 269 -1.30 -15.09 27.07
N ILE A 270 -1.10 -15.68 25.89
CA ILE A 270 -0.32 -16.92 25.72
C ILE A 270 1.13 -16.66 26.08
N CYS A 271 1.76 -15.69 25.45
CA CYS A 271 3.20 -15.46 25.63
C CYS A 271 3.56 -15.02 27.06
N GLN A 272 2.77 -14.12 27.65
CA GLN A 272 2.94 -13.71 29.05
C GLN A 272 2.70 -14.86 30.04
N GLY A 273 1.69 -15.71 29.77
CA GLY A 273 1.42 -16.91 30.54
C GLY A 273 2.60 -17.89 30.54
N ILE A 274 3.17 -18.14 29.38
CA ILE A 274 4.35 -19.02 29.21
C ILE A 274 5.59 -18.42 29.89
N ALA A 275 5.86 -17.13 29.67
CA ALA A 275 7.00 -16.47 30.32
C ALA A 275 6.91 -16.58 31.84
N LYS A 276 5.73 -16.34 32.42
CA LYS A 276 5.48 -16.48 33.85
C LYS A 276 5.64 -17.92 34.35
N GLU A 277 5.17 -18.92 33.58
CA GLU A 277 5.30 -20.35 33.93
C GLU A 277 6.76 -20.77 34.04
N TYR A 278 7.61 -20.30 33.13
CA TYR A 278 9.04 -20.62 33.10
C TYR A 278 9.89 -19.71 33.99
N GLY A 279 9.34 -18.62 34.53
CA GLY A 279 10.05 -17.61 35.31
C GLY A 279 10.90 -16.65 34.46
N GLY A 280 10.63 -16.56 33.17
CA GLY A 280 11.26 -15.66 32.23
C GLY A 280 10.42 -14.42 31.93
N ASP A 281 10.76 -13.74 30.83
CA ASP A 281 10.03 -12.55 30.36
C ASP A 281 9.77 -12.63 28.86
N VAL A 282 8.88 -11.74 28.33
CA VAL A 282 8.57 -11.69 26.90
C VAL A 282 8.30 -10.26 26.44
N VAL A 283 8.84 -9.92 25.28
CA VAL A 283 8.51 -8.66 24.57
C VAL A 283 7.78 -9.05 23.28
N ILE A 284 6.63 -8.40 23.06
CA ILE A 284 5.81 -8.59 21.87
C ILE A 284 5.73 -7.25 21.14
N ASP A 285 6.28 -7.19 19.95
CA ASP A 285 6.13 -6.07 19.03
C ASP A 285 4.99 -6.41 18.06
N TRP A 286 3.86 -5.76 18.26
CA TRP A 286 2.64 -5.90 17.46
C TRP A 286 2.27 -4.55 16.87
N HIS A 287 2.36 -4.45 15.55
CA HIS A 287 1.97 -3.24 14.85
C HIS A 287 1.23 -3.59 13.56
N VAL A 288 0.03 -3.04 13.37
CA VAL A 288 -0.66 -3.13 12.08
C VAL A 288 0.01 -2.18 11.11
N SER A 289 0.85 -2.70 10.21
CA SER A 289 1.59 -1.87 9.26
C SER A 289 0.71 -1.33 8.12
N THR A 290 -0.29 -2.11 7.70
CA THR A 290 -1.25 -1.73 6.66
C THR A 290 -2.65 -2.17 7.04
N GLY A 291 -3.65 -1.31 6.85
CA GLY A 291 -5.06 -1.67 6.96
C GLY A 291 -5.52 -2.54 5.77
N PRO A 292 -6.62 -3.28 5.90
CA PRO A 292 -7.16 -4.06 4.78
C PRO A 292 -7.77 -3.14 3.72
N VAL A 293 -7.54 -3.45 2.46
CA VAL A 293 -8.25 -2.80 1.35
C VAL A 293 -9.56 -3.58 1.10
N ILE A 294 -10.65 -3.02 1.61
CA ILE A 294 -12.01 -3.54 1.39
C ILE A 294 -12.75 -2.55 0.51
N ASN A 295 -12.84 -2.88 -0.77
CA ASN A 295 -13.48 -2.01 -1.75
C ASN A 295 -15.00 -1.92 -1.55
N SER A 296 -15.53 -0.72 -1.49
CA SER A 296 -16.99 -0.50 -1.46
C SER A 296 -17.61 -0.99 -2.77
N GLY A 297 -18.57 -1.93 -2.68
CA GLY A 297 -19.27 -2.45 -3.85
C GLY A 297 -19.96 -1.35 -4.65
N ARG A 298 -20.50 -0.33 -3.97
CA ARG A 298 -21.12 0.82 -4.62
C ARG A 298 -20.11 1.59 -5.49
N ILE A 299 -18.92 1.88 -4.95
CA ILE A 299 -17.87 2.63 -5.68
C ILE A 299 -17.28 1.76 -6.80
N ALA A 300 -17.02 0.48 -6.53
CA ALA A 300 -16.51 -0.47 -7.52
C ALA A 300 -17.47 -0.59 -8.73
N ASN A 301 -18.78 -0.70 -8.49
CA ASN A 301 -19.79 -0.78 -9.54
C ASN A 301 -19.94 0.55 -10.31
N ALA A 302 -19.82 1.70 -9.63
CA ALA A 302 -19.79 3.00 -10.30
C ALA A 302 -18.58 3.14 -11.23
N LEU A 303 -17.39 2.67 -10.80
CA LEU A 303 -16.18 2.61 -11.64
C LEU A 303 -16.38 1.72 -12.86
N LYS A 304 -16.90 0.49 -12.68
CA LYS A 304 -17.19 -0.44 -13.79
C LYS A 304 -18.17 0.20 -14.80
N SER A 305 -19.23 0.81 -14.32
CA SER A 305 -20.24 1.48 -15.17
C SER A 305 -19.63 2.66 -15.95
N SER A 306 -18.81 3.47 -15.29
CA SER A 306 -18.09 4.59 -15.91
C SER A 306 -17.10 4.12 -16.98
N ALA A 307 -16.35 3.05 -16.69
CA ALA A 307 -15.42 2.43 -17.63
C ALA A 307 -16.14 1.89 -18.86
N GLN A 308 -17.25 1.19 -18.67
CA GLN A 308 -18.10 0.68 -19.75
C GLN A 308 -18.66 1.82 -20.61
N GLY A 309 -19.15 2.87 -19.98
CA GLY A 309 -19.61 4.08 -20.70
C GLY A 309 -18.51 4.76 -21.51
N ALA A 310 -17.26 4.55 -21.13
CA ALA A 310 -16.06 5.01 -21.82
C ALA A 310 -15.53 4.02 -22.87
N GLY A 311 -16.17 2.87 -23.05
CA GLY A 311 -15.68 1.80 -23.94
C GLY A 311 -14.43 1.09 -23.41
N ILE A 312 -14.17 1.16 -22.11
CA ILE A 312 -13.04 0.49 -21.46
C ILE A 312 -13.55 -0.84 -20.89
N LYS A 313 -12.85 -1.93 -21.24
CA LYS A 313 -13.14 -3.24 -20.70
C LYS A 313 -12.71 -3.32 -19.24
N THR A 314 -13.58 -3.87 -18.39
CA THR A 314 -13.29 -4.18 -16.99
C THR A 314 -13.23 -5.69 -16.79
N ASN A 315 -12.28 -6.12 -15.96
CA ASN A 315 -12.12 -7.51 -15.54
C ASN A 315 -12.40 -7.57 -14.03
N ASP A 316 -13.17 -8.58 -13.61
CA ASP A 316 -13.28 -8.90 -12.19
C ASP A 316 -11.99 -9.57 -11.73
N ILE A 317 -11.31 -8.97 -10.78
CA ILE A 317 -10.10 -9.51 -10.17
C ILE A 317 -10.40 -10.02 -8.77
N THR A 318 -9.60 -10.97 -8.31
CA THR A 318 -9.83 -11.65 -7.03
C THR A 318 -9.02 -11.04 -5.90
N ALA A 319 -9.48 -11.26 -4.66
CA ALA A 319 -8.78 -10.92 -3.45
C ALA A 319 -7.41 -11.58 -3.36
N VAL A 320 -6.42 -10.83 -2.89
CA VAL A 320 -5.02 -11.26 -2.72
C VAL A 320 -4.54 -10.99 -1.30
N MET A 321 -3.60 -11.79 -0.81
CA MET A 321 -3.05 -11.64 0.54
C MET A 321 -1.81 -10.72 0.59
N THR A 322 -1.50 -10.03 -0.50
CA THR A 322 -0.55 -8.90 -0.49
C THR A 322 -1.19 -7.69 0.20
N SER A 323 -0.37 -6.75 0.65
CA SER A 323 -0.82 -5.57 1.39
C SER A 323 -0.60 -4.29 0.58
N GLU A 324 -1.34 -3.26 0.94
CA GLU A 324 -1.29 -1.92 0.37
C GLU A 324 -1.80 -0.94 1.44
N ASP A 325 -1.09 0.14 1.70
CA ASP A 325 -1.42 1.04 2.80
C ASP A 325 -2.63 1.96 2.52
N PHE A 326 -3.15 1.96 1.28
CA PHE A 326 -4.43 2.57 0.93
C PHE A 326 -5.58 2.13 1.86
N GLY A 327 -5.49 0.94 2.43
CA GLY A 327 -6.44 0.45 3.43
C GLY A 327 -6.66 1.39 4.60
N TRP A 328 -5.68 2.19 5.00
CA TRP A 328 -5.83 3.18 6.06
C TRP A 328 -6.86 4.28 5.72
N TYR A 329 -6.92 4.72 4.47
CA TYR A 329 -7.94 5.68 4.04
C TYR A 329 -9.35 5.10 4.09
N LEU A 330 -9.49 3.80 3.78
CA LEU A 330 -10.78 3.10 3.82
C LEU A 330 -11.33 2.92 5.25
N THR A 331 -10.51 3.11 6.28
CA THR A 331 -11.00 3.20 7.67
C THR A 331 -11.82 4.47 7.94
N LYS A 332 -11.80 5.46 7.03
CA LYS A 332 -12.42 6.78 7.21
C LYS A 332 -13.52 7.08 6.20
N ALA A 333 -13.47 6.51 5.02
CA ALA A 333 -14.47 6.73 3.98
C ALA A 333 -14.60 5.52 3.06
N ASP A 334 -15.78 5.33 2.47
CA ASP A 334 -15.97 4.36 1.41
C ASP A 334 -15.06 4.67 0.22
N GLY A 335 -14.44 3.66 -0.37
CA GLY A 335 -13.56 3.85 -1.51
C GLY A 335 -13.32 2.61 -2.34
N CYS A 336 -12.46 2.75 -3.33
CA CYS A 336 -12.04 1.66 -4.18
C CYS A 336 -10.61 1.87 -4.69
N LEU A 337 -9.76 0.88 -4.48
CA LEU A 337 -8.51 0.71 -5.21
C LEU A 337 -8.78 -0.19 -6.40
N PHE A 338 -8.54 0.29 -7.60
CA PHE A 338 -8.67 -0.50 -8.82
C PHE A 338 -7.34 -0.61 -9.56
N ARG A 339 -7.24 -1.57 -10.48
CA ARG A 339 -6.05 -1.77 -11.30
C ARG A 339 -6.26 -1.23 -12.70
N TYR A 340 -5.21 -0.63 -13.30
CA TYR A 340 -5.17 -0.37 -14.72
C TYR A 340 -4.07 -1.21 -15.38
N GLY A 341 -4.43 -1.86 -16.48
CA GLY A 341 -3.56 -2.81 -17.15
C GLY A 341 -2.43 -2.12 -17.92
N ILE A 342 -1.23 -2.65 -17.73
CA ILE A 342 -0.02 -2.19 -18.44
C ILE A 342 0.60 -3.30 -19.31
N CYS A 343 0.03 -4.50 -19.31
CA CYS A 343 0.56 -5.67 -20.04
C CYS A 343 0.58 -5.43 -21.55
N ASN A 344 1.77 -5.49 -22.13
CA ASN A 344 2.00 -5.54 -23.57
C ASN A 344 3.23 -6.42 -23.84
N GLU A 345 2.99 -7.63 -24.37
CA GLU A 345 4.04 -8.61 -24.65
C GLU A 345 5.07 -8.10 -25.66
N ALA A 346 4.61 -7.42 -26.71
CA ALA A 346 5.50 -6.90 -27.77
C ALA A 346 6.45 -5.81 -27.26
N PHE A 347 6.04 -5.04 -26.25
CA PHE A 347 6.88 -4.04 -25.57
C PHE A 347 7.71 -4.65 -24.44
N GLY A 348 7.30 -5.81 -23.93
CA GLY A 348 7.92 -6.48 -22.79
C GLY A 348 7.54 -5.87 -21.42
N SER A 349 6.34 -5.27 -21.28
CA SER A 349 5.78 -4.79 -20.01
C SER A 349 5.00 -5.89 -19.29
N THR A 350 5.62 -7.05 -19.13
CA THR A 350 5.05 -8.25 -18.50
C THR A 350 5.79 -8.67 -17.24
N ASN A 351 6.88 -7.98 -16.92
CA ASN A 351 7.62 -8.25 -15.69
C ASN A 351 6.78 -7.89 -14.47
N PRO A 352 6.84 -8.69 -13.39
CA PRO A 352 6.09 -8.40 -12.17
C PRO A 352 6.55 -7.10 -11.52
N LEU A 353 5.68 -6.51 -10.71
CA LEU A 353 6.05 -5.42 -9.80
C LEU A 353 7.27 -5.84 -8.97
N HIS A 354 8.09 -4.87 -8.55
CA HIS A 354 9.34 -5.04 -7.82
C HIS A 354 10.44 -5.78 -8.61
N SER A 355 10.27 -5.97 -9.91
CA SER A 355 11.33 -6.49 -10.79
C SER A 355 12.26 -5.37 -11.24
N CYS A 356 13.56 -5.61 -11.27
CA CYS A 356 14.54 -4.67 -11.84
C CYS A 356 14.33 -4.41 -13.37
N ASN A 357 13.55 -5.25 -14.05
CA ASN A 357 13.17 -5.11 -15.46
C ASN A 357 11.74 -4.60 -15.64
N PHE A 358 11.07 -4.18 -14.55
CA PHE A 358 9.72 -3.61 -14.61
C PHE A 358 9.71 -2.37 -15.51
N LYS A 359 8.68 -2.24 -16.32
CA LYS A 359 8.44 -1.05 -17.15
C LYS A 359 6.99 -0.97 -17.57
N ILE A 360 6.52 0.23 -17.82
CA ILE A 360 5.13 0.51 -18.21
C ILE A 360 5.06 0.75 -19.71
N TYR A 361 4.10 0.11 -20.38
CA TYR A 361 3.73 0.44 -21.74
C TYR A 361 2.97 1.77 -21.74
N GLU A 362 3.63 2.88 -22.09
CA GLU A 362 3.08 4.23 -21.98
C GLU A 362 1.67 4.41 -22.56
N PRO A 363 1.30 3.80 -23.70
CA PRO A 363 -0.08 3.90 -24.19
C PRO A 363 -1.15 3.35 -23.24
N SER A 364 -0.76 2.58 -22.19
CA SER A 364 -1.67 2.14 -21.12
C SER A 364 -2.21 3.32 -20.30
N MET A 365 -1.44 4.38 -20.19
CA MET A 365 -1.85 5.62 -19.51
C MET A 365 -2.80 6.46 -20.37
N ARG A 366 -2.93 6.15 -21.67
CA ARG A 366 -3.81 6.86 -22.59
C ARG A 366 -5.22 6.34 -22.50
N ARG A 367 -6.13 7.20 -22.11
CA ARG A 367 -7.56 6.92 -22.16
C ARG A 367 -8.10 7.20 -23.59
N ARG A 368 -8.70 6.19 -24.23
CA ARG A 368 -9.59 6.47 -25.37
C ARG A 368 -10.84 7.15 -24.80
N SER A 369 -11.06 8.38 -25.21
CA SER A 369 -12.17 9.28 -24.83
C SER A 369 -13.34 8.65 -24.08
N PRO A 370 -13.65 9.05 -22.84
CA PRO A 370 -14.87 8.67 -22.15
C PRO A 370 -15.85 9.84 -22.04
N ARG A 371 -17.11 9.49 -22.08
CA ARG A 371 -18.17 10.38 -21.61
C ARG A 371 -18.19 10.33 -20.06
N PHE A 372 -17.54 11.29 -19.39
CA PHE A 372 -17.84 11.54 -17.98
C PHE A 372 -19.19 12.26 -17.91
N ALA A 373 -20.26 11.52 -17.92
CA ALA A 373 -21.56 12.02 -17.57
C ALA A 373 -22.29 10.85 -16.92
N ASN A 374 -22.27 10.80 -15.61
CA ASN A 374 -23.12 9.98 -14.73
C ASN A 374 -22.34 9.25 -13.63
N ILE A 375 -21.56 10.02 -12.84
CA ILE A 375 -21.25 9.60 -11.47
C ILE A 375 -22.01 10.58 -10.56
N TYR A 376 -23.33 10.44 -10.51
CA TYR A 376 -24.20 11.05 -9.52
C TYR A 376 -25.26 10.04 -9.10
#